data_409b86c87f72a328891d695f712a37e5
#
_entry.id   409b86c87f72a328891d695f712a37e5
#
_cell.length_a   1.000
_cell.length_b   1.000
_cell.length_c   1.000
_cell.angle_alpha   90.00
_cell.angle_beta   90.00
_cell.angle_gamma   90.00
#
_symmetry.space_group_name_H-M   'P 1'
#
loop_
_entity.id
_entity.type
_entity.pdbx_description
1 polymer ?
#
loop_
_entity_poly.entity_id
_entity_poly.type
_entity_poly.pdbx_seq_one_letter_code
_entity_poly.pdbx_strand_id
1 'polypeptide(L)'
;MKINFLKTTVVLLLVFGCKTMAQNQAEQDNTVISYQLKWSERTALSILSKYPKAWQLDGNDKPKWDYKMGLVLSGFERLYANTKDKKYLNYIKEYADEMIDSTGNLKKYDEKEYNIDYLNPGKLLFNLYDITKDSRYQKVIGQLRNQLQNQPRTPSGGFWHKQIYPNQMWIDGLYMGEPFYTQFTVKYEKGKNLDDIARQFELVQNHIVDKKTGLVYQAWDESKEIAWADKQTGTSPTIWGRGIGWYMLALVETLDYFPKSHPKRKVLVEYLNQISKSVDQYKSQSGLWYQIADKPELYRNYEEPSASAMIIYAFAKGADKGYLSSSYKAAAKKSFDSFVKQFVKVDKKGEVNILDVSSNVGLGGKPFRDGTNDYYLTAKTKENGAVGFGAFLLAAIELNK
;
A
#
# COMPACT_ATOMS: atom_id res chain seq x y z
N MET A 1 58.79 40.27 -31.99
CA MET A 1 58.17 39.12 -32.58
C MET A 1 57.80 38.15 -31.47
N LYS A 2 56.61 38.26 -30.92
CA LYS A 2 56.08 37.34 -29.87
C LYS A 2 54.82 36.65 -30.43
N ILE A 3 54.97 35.39 -30.65
CA ILE A 3 53.91 34.55 -31.25
C ILE A 3 53.15 33.87 -30.11
N ASN A 4 51.81 33.97 -30.20
CA ASN A 4 50.81 33.40 -29.30
C ASN A 4 50.88 31.87 -29.26
N PHE A 5 50.97 31.30 -28.03
CA PHE A 5 50.59 29.93 -27.72
C PHE A 5 49.68 29.96 -26.51
N LEU A 6 48.38 30.10 -26.74
CA LEU A 6 47.35 29.78 -25.73
C LEU A 6 45.97 29.75 -26.36
N LYS A 7 45.63 28.68 -27.07
CA LYS A 7 44.21 28.42 -27.47
C LYS A 7 43.92 26.98 -27.92
N THR A 8 44.51 25.94 -27.37
CA THR A 8 44.21 24.58 -27.85
C THR A 8 43.89 23.55 -26.76
N THR A 9 43.93 23.91 -25.47
CA THR A 9 43.83 22.91 -24.40
C THR A 9 42.44 22.83 -23.72
N VAL A 10 41.52 23.77 -24.01
CA VAL A 10 40.19 23.82 -23.33
C VAL A 10 39.13 23.01 -24.02
N VAL A 11 39.25 22.69 -25.32
CA VAL A 11 38.20 21.99 -26.09
C VAL A 11 38.23 20.47 -25.88
N LEU A 12 39.35 19.86 -25.51
CA LEU A 12 39.42 18.40 -25.33
C LEU A 12 38.82 17.90 -24.01
N LEU A 13 38.77 18.69 -22.96
CA LEU A 13 38.21 18.29 -21.65
C LEU A 13 36.68 18.27 -21.63
N LEU A 14 36.00 19.10 -22.43
CA LEU A 14 34.56 19.14 -22.52
C LEU A 14 33.98 17.98 -23.36
N VAL A 15 34.72 17.45 -24.33
CA VAL A 15 34.31 16.35 -25.18
C VAL A 15 34.45 14.99 -24.43
N PHE A 16 35.42 14.86 -23.54
CA PHE A 16 35.58 13.66 -22.71
C PHE A 16 34.50 13.55 -21.60
N GLY A 17 34.11 14.67 -20.99
CA GLY A 17 33.07 14.69 -19.97
C GLY A 17 31.68 14.36 -20.53
N CYS A 18 31.34 14.83 -21.74
CA CYS A 18 30.05 14.49 -22.38
C CYS A 18 29.99 13.04 -22.87
N LYS A 19 31.09 12.48 -23.35
CA LYS A 19 31.11 11.06 -23.79
C LYS A 19 30.99 10.09 -22.62
N THR A 20 31.60 10.36 -21.46
CA THR A 20 31.48 9.52 -20.27
C THR A 20 30.09 9.59 -19.65
N MET A 21 29.43 10.76 -19.61
CA MET A 21 28.05 10.86 -19.15
C MET A 21 27.05 10.19 -20.10
N ALA A 22 27.22 10.35 -21.41
CA ALA A 22 26.35 9.67 -22.39
C ALA A 22 26.57 8.16 -22.43
N GLN A 23 27.82 7.69 -22.27
CA GLN A 23 28.09 6.25 -22.17
C GLN A 23 27.54 5.65 -20.85
N ASN A 24 27.66 6.33 -19.72
CA ASN A 24 27.07 5.86 -18.46
C ASN A 24 25.53 5.86 -18.50
N GLN A 25 24.90 6.80 -19.19
CA GLN A 25 23.44 6.80 -19.41
C GLN A 25 23.00 5.71 -20.40
N ALA A 26 23.77 5.45 -21.45
CA ALA A 26 23.49 4.38 -22.41
C ALA A 26 23.76 2.97 -21.84
N GLU A 27 24.73 2.83 -20.91
CA GLU A 27 24.98 1.57 -20.20
C GLU A 27 23.91 1.26 -19.13
N GLN A 28 23.25 2.26 -18.52
CA GLN A 28 22.12 2.04 -17.62
C GLN A 28 20.87 1.55 -18.35
N ASP A 29 20.69 1.89 -19.63
CA ASP A 29 19.50 1.52 -20.40
C ASP A 29 19.49 0.10 -20.95
N ASN A 30 20.57 -0.69 -20.79
CA ASN A 30 20.70 -2.04 -21.35
C ASN A 30 20.96 -3.14 -20.31
N THR A 31 20.87 -2.86 -19.01
CA THR A 31 21.15 -3.87 -18.00
C THR A 31 19.95 -4.81 -17.82
N VAL A 32 20.08 -6.03 -18.34
CA VAL A 32 19.08 -7.09 -18.13
C VAL A 32 19.01 -7.46 -16.64
N ILE A 33 17.82 -7.43 -16.05
CA ILE A 33 17.58 -7.85 -14.68
C ILE A 33 17.78 -9.37 -14.61
N SER A 34 18.73 -9.81 -13.78
CA SER A 34 19.07 -11.22 -13.67
C SER A 34 17.89 -12.07 -13.18
N TYR A 35 17.66 -13.19 -13.87
CA TYR A 35 16.66 -14.19 -13.48
C TYR A 35 17.03 -14.95 -12.18
N GLN A 36 18.28 -14.87 -11.74
CA GLN A 36 18.74 -15.50 -10.50
C GLN A 36 18.41 -14.72 -9.24
N LEU A 37 18.04 -13.43 -9.39
CA LEU A 37 17.60 -12.60 -8.27
C LEU A 37 16.25 -13.07 -7.75
N LYS A 38 16.00 -12.83 -6.46
CA LYS A 38 14.70 -13.05 -5.84
C LYS A 38 13.61 -12.21 -6.49
N TRP A 39 12.38 -12.69 -6.47
CA TRP A 39 11.24 -11.93 -6.99
C TRP A 39 11.12 -10.53 -6.38
N SER A 40 11.43 -10.40 -5.09
CA SER A 40 11.45 -9.11 -4.40
C SER A 40 12.44 -8.12 -5.02
N GLU A 41 13.67 -8.53 -5.29
CA GLU A 41 14.69 -7.69 -5.89
C GLU A 41 14.38 -7.40 -7.36
N ARG A 42 13.96 -8.41 -8.12
CA ARG A 42 13.56 -8.26 -9.54
C ARG A 42 12.40 -7.28 -9.67
N THR A 43 11.39 -7.39 -8.80
CA THR A 43 10.23 -6.48 -8.80
C THR A 43 10.65 -5.06 -8.50
N ALA A 44 11.48 -4.85 -7.47
CA ALA A 44 11.95 -3.51 -7.13
C ALA A 44 12.82 -2.90 -8.25
N LEU A 45 13.72 -3.69 -8.86
CA LEU A 45 14.52 -3.23 -10.00
C LEU A 45 13.65 -2.91 -11.22
N SER A 46 12.60 -3.70 -11.46
CA SER A 46 11.64 -3.44 -12.54
C SER A 46 10.86 -2.14 -12.31
N ILE A 47 10.48 -1.86 -11.05
CA ILE A 47 9.84 -0.58 -10.69
C ILE A 47 10.81 0.58 -10.93
N LEU A 48 12.06 0.49 -10.47
CA LEU A 48 13.08 1.53 -10.67
C LEU A 48 13.36 1.80 -12.15
N SER A 49 13.41 0.76 -12.98
CA SER A 49 13.64 0.86 -14.41
C SER A 49 12.47 1.54 -15.15
N LYS A 50 11.23 1.08 -14.86
CA LYS A 50 10.02 1.58 -15.54
C LYS A 50 9.58 2.96 -15.06
N TYR A 51 9.81 3.26 -13.80
CA TYR A 51 9.31 4.45 -13.11
C TYR A 51 10.45 5.13 -12.34
N PRO A 52 11.37 5.83 -13.04
CA PRO A 52 12.50 6.52 -12.40
C PRO A 52 12.09 7.45 -11.25
N LYS A 53 10.86 7.96 -11.30
CA LYS A 53 10.22 8.69 -10.21
C LYS A 53 9.01 7.90 -9.70
N ALA A 54 8.95 7.65 -8.40
CA ALA A 54 7.91 6.81 -7.80
C ALA A 54 6.47 7.27 -8.13
N TRP A 55 6.24 8.58 -8.21
CA TRP A 55 4.94 9.13 -8.54
C TRP A 55 4.45 8.83 -9.97
N GLN A 56 5.34 8.38 -10.88
CA GLN A 56 4.96 7.97 -12.24
C GLN A 56 4.20 6.64 -12.29
N LEU A 57 4.24 5.87 -11.20
CA LEU A 57 3.40 4.68 -11.09
C LEU A 57 1.93 5.03 -11.34
N ASP A 58 1.20 4.11 -11.94
CA ASP A 58 -0.19 4.28 -12.37
C ASP A 58 -0.40 5.30 -13.52
N GLY A 59 0.67 5.73 -14.18
CA GLY A 59 0.58 6.65 -15.31
C GLY A 59 0.32 8.10 -14.87
N ASN A 60 0.71 8.48 -13.65
CA ASN A 60 0.65 9.87 -13.23
C ASN A 60 1.65 10.71 -14.05
N ASP A 61 1.20 11.86 -14.53
CA ASP A 61 1.99 12.84 -15.27
C ASP A 61 2.62 13.93 -14.41
N LYS A 62 2.22 14.00 -13.13
CA LYS A 62 2.67 15.00 -12.15
C LYS A 62 2.87 14.39 -10.77
N PRO A 63 3.80 14.97 -9.98
CA PRO A 63 3.99 14.58 -8.59
C PRO A 63 2.70 14.67 -7.78
N LYS A 64 2.39 13.57 -7.07
CA LYS A 64 1.20 13.44 -6.24
C LYS A 64 1.52 12.66 -4.97
N TRP A 65 1.05 13.18 -3.83
CA TRP A 65 1.03 12.47 -2.57
C TRP A 65 -0.12 11.46 -2.60
N ASP A 66 0.18 10.20 -2.84
CA ASP A 66 -0.82 9.17 -3.13
C ASP A 66 -0.62 7.95 -2.23
N TYR A 67 -1.70 7.40 -1.67
CA TYR A 67 -1.68 6.24 -0.79
C TYR A 67 -1.00 5.01 -1.41
N LYS A 68 -1.09 4.85 -2.73
CA LYS A 68 -0.45 3.73 -3.43
C LYS A 68 1.07 3.76 -3.31
N MET A 69 1.64 4.96 -3.25
CA MET A 69 3.08 5.12 -2.99
C MET A 69 3.44 4.68 -1.56
N GLY A 70 2.56 4.94 -0.59
CA GLY A 70 2.73 4.40 0.76
C GLY A 70 2.82 2.87 0.79
N LEU A 71 2.05 2.17 -0.06
CA LEU A 71 2.13 0.71 -0.19
C LEU A 71 3.42 0.27 -0.89
N VAL A 72 3.69 0.81 -2.10
CA VAL A 72 4.85 0.40 -2.91
C VAL A 72 6.16 0.68 -2.17
N LEU A 73 6.30 1.89 -1.65
CA LEU A 73 7.54 2.33 -1.00
C LEU A 73 7.76 1.67 0.37
N SER A 74 6.72 1.12 1.01
CA SER A 74 6.91 0.23 2.16
C SER A 74 7.68 -1.04 1.79
N GLY A 75 7.52 -1.56 0.59
CA GLY A 75 8.35 -2.65 0.06
C GLY A 75 9.81 -2.22 -0.10
N PHE A 76 10.06 -1.03 -0.65
CA PHE A 76 11.42 -0.48 -0.76
C PHE A 76 12.06 -0.24 0.61
N GLU A 77 11.31 0.23 1.60
CA GLU A 77 11.78 0.40 2.97
C GLU A 77 12.23 -0.93 3.59
N ARG A 78 11.45 -2.01 3.39
CA ARG A 78 11.81 -3.35 3.86
C ARG A 78 13.01 -3.92 3.12
N LEU A 79 13.13 -3.70 1.80
CA LEU A 79 14.33 -4.08 1.05
C LEU A 79 15.56 -3.35 1.56
N TYR A 80 15.47 -2.05 1.81
CA TYR A 80 16.58 -1.31 2.42
C TYR A 80 16.92 -1.86 3.81
N ALA A 81 15.92 -2.17 4.64
CA ALA A 81 16.16 -2.74 5.96
C ALA A 81 16.92 -4.08 5.89
N ASN A 82 16.63 -4.91 4.89
CA ASN A 82 17.20 -6.23 4.71
C ASN A 82 18.58 -6.19 4.02
N THR A 83 18.77 -5.35 3.00
CA THR A 83 19.95 -5.35 2.13
C THR A 83 20.95 -4.25 2.44
N LYS A 84 20.50 -3.16 3.08
CA LYS A 84 21.22 -1.89 3.27
C LYS A 84 21.62 -1.18 1.96
N ASP A 85 21.09 -1.62 0.84
CA ASP A 85 21.34 -0.97 -0.46
C ASP A 85 20.63 0.37 -0.55
N LYS A 86 21.44 1.42 -0.63
CA LYS A 86 20.98 2.82 -0.59
C LYS A 86 20.07 3.19 -1.76
N LYS A 87 20.08 2.47 -2.88
CA LYS A 87 19.18 2.75 -4.01
C LYS A 87 17.70 2.71 -3.60
N TYR A 88 17.33 1.76 -2.72
CA TYR A 88 15.96 1.65 -2.21
C TYR A 88 15.59 2.81 -1.28
N LEU A 89 16.51 3.20 -0.39
CA LEU A 89 16.30 4.38 0.47
C LEU A 89 16.22 5.68 -0.34
N ASN A 90 17.09 5.83 -1.33
CA ASN A 90 17.11 7.02 -2.18
C ASN A 90 15.81 7.20 -2.95
N TYR A 91 15.22 6.11 -3.46
CA TYR A 91 13.95 6.16 -4.17
C TYR A 91 12.79 6.65 -3.28
N ILE A 92 12.75 6.21 -2.01
CA ILE A 92 11.78 6.71 -1.02
C ILE A 92 12.04 8.19 -0.72
N LYS A 93 13.32 8.54 -0.49
CA LYS A 93 13.73 9.91 -0.15
C LYS A 93 13.42 10.89 -1.27
N GLU A 94 13.72 10.54 -2.53
CA GLU A 94 13.39 11.36 -3.69
C GLU A 94 11.90 11.63 -3.79
N TYR A 95 11.06 10.62 -3.59
CA TYR A 95 9.61 10.81 -3.56
C TYR A 95 9.18 11.79 -2.46
N ALA A 96 9.68 11.61 -1.24
CA ALA A 96 9.35 12.50 -0.13
C ALA A 96 9.81 13.94 -0.39
N ASP A 97 11.04 14.15 -0.88
CA ASP A 97 11.59 15.47 -1.18
C ASP A 97 10.86 16.18 -2.32
N GLU A 98 10.34 15.44 -3.30
CA GLU A 98 9.51 16.03 -4.35
C GLU A 98 8.14 16.51 -3.82
N MET A 99 7.60 15.84 -2.80
CA MET A 99 6.29 16.17 -2.23
C MET A 99 6.36 17.22 -1.12
N ILE A 100 7.51 17.41 -0.49
CA ILE A 100 7.70 18.31 0.65
C ILE A 100 8.46 19.56 0.18
N ASP A 101 7.99 20.74 0.56
CA ASP A 101 8.69 21.99 0.24
C ASP A 101 9.88 22.25 1.17
N SER A 102 10.66 23.31 0.87
CA SER A 102 11.84 23.66 1.65
C SER A 102 11.53 24.06 3.10
N THR A 103 10.30 24.43 3.39
CA THR A 103 9.82 24.81 4.72
C THR A 103 9.20 23.64 5.50
N GLY A 104 9.14 22.45 4.88
CA GLY A 104 8.58 21.23 5.49
C GLY A 104 7.05 21.18 5.45
N ASN A 105 6.42 21.76 4.44
CA ASN A 105 5.00 21.60 4.20
C ASN A 105 4.77 20.60 3.07
N LEU A 106 3.74 19.78 3.20
CA LEU A 106 3.32 18.87 2.14
C LEU A 106 2.64 19.67 1.02
N LYS A 107 3.17 19.59 -0.20
CA LYS A 107 2.66 20.32 -1.36
C LYS A 107 1.26 19.83 -1.73
N LYS A 108 0.37 20.75 -2.07
CA LYS A 108 -1.02 20.45 -2.50
C LYS A 108 -1.81 19.64 -1.46
N TYR A 109 -1.47 19.78 -0.21
CA TYR A 109 -2.17 19.16 0.90
C TYR A 109 -3.18 20.17 1.49
N ASP A 110 -4.41 19.73 1.62
CA ASP A 110 -5.44 20.46 2.37
C ASP A 110 -5.93 19.58 3.52
N GLU A 111 -5.59 19.98 4.74
CA GLU A 111 -6.00 19.28 5.95
C GLU A 111 -7.53 19.16 6.05
N LYS A 112 -8.27 20.14 5.54
CA LYS A 112 -9.76 20.19 5.61
C LYS A 112 -10.43 19.15 4.71
N GLU A 113 -9.73 18.54 3.78
CA GLU A 113 -10.23 17.37 3.06
C GLU A 113 -10.43 16.18 3.98
N TYR A 114 -9.75 16.17 5.12
CA TYR A 114 -9.74 15.03 6.06
C TYR A 114 -9.61 13.71 5.33
N ASN A 115 -8.73 13.68 4.34
CA ASN A 115 -8.50 12.51 3.51
C ASN A 115 -7.54 11.56 4.21
N ILE A 116 -8.06 10.47 4.77
CA ILE A 116 -7.27 9.50 5.52
C ILE A 116 -6.19 8.81 4.65
N ASP A 117 -6.36 8.78 3.32
CA ASP A 117 -5.38 8.24 2.37
C ASP A 117 -4.02 8.95 2.46
N TYR A 118 -4.00 10.23 2.89
CA TYR A 118 -2.77 11.00 3.02
C TYR A 118 -1.83 10.48 4.12
N LEU A 119 -2.36 9.72 5.07
CA LEU A 119 -1.56 9.18 6.18
C LEU A 119 -0.67 8.02 5.73
N ASN A 120 -1.09 7.25 4.72
CA ASN A 120 -0.36 6.04 4.33
C ASN A 120 1.08 6.31 3.86
N PRO A 121 1.38 7.23 2.91
CA PRO A 121 2.77 7.54 2.60
C PRO A 121 3.49 8.26 3.75
N GLY A 122 2.75 8.90 4.67
CA GLY A 122 3.32 9.55 5.86
C GLY A 122 4.07 8.59 6.79
N LYS A 123 3.70 7.31 6.81
CA LYS A 123 4.39 6.30 7.64
C LYS A 123 5.87 6.11 7.26
N LEU A 124 6.24 6.36 6.00
CA LEU A 124 7.62 6.28 5.51
C LEU A 124 8.52 7.38 6.09
N LEU A 125 7.93 8.49 6.49
CA LEU A 125 8.67 9.65 7.00
C LEU A 125 9.29 9.40 8.37
N PHE A 126 8.75 8.47 9.17
CA PHE A 126 9.34 8.13 10.47
C PHE A 126 10.76 7.59 10.32
N ASN A 127 10.95 6.62 9.42
CA ASN A 127 12.24 6.01 9.17
C ASN A 127 13.19 6.97 8.44
N LEU A 128 12.68 7.74 7.46
CA LEU A 128 13.47 8.80 6.80
C LEU A 128 13.99 9.81 7.82
N TYR A 129 13.15 10.26 8.76
CA TYR A 129 13.57 11.18 9.82
C TYR A 129 14.61 10.53 10.74
N ASP A 130 14.42 9.26 11.12
CA ASP A 130 15.37 8.56 12.00
C ASP A 130 16.74 8.41 11.37
N ILE A 131 16.81 8.22 10.04
CA ILE A 131 18.07 8.07 9.30
C ILE A 131 18.71 9.41 8.98
N THR A 132 17.94 10.38 8.49
CA THR A 132 18.47 11.62 7.92
C THR A 132 18.53 12.78 8.91
N LYS A 133 17.69 12.76 9.95
CA LYS A 133 17.44 13.87 10.89
C LYS A 133 16.91 15.14 10.23
N ASP A 134 16.39 15.05 9.01
CA ASP A 134 15.79 16.17 8.32
C ASP A 134 14.45 16.55 8.97
N SER A 135 14.42 17.73 9.60
CA SER A 135 13.27 18.24 10.35
C SER A 135 12.01 18.45 9.48
N ARG A 136 12.16 18.56 8.16
CA ARG A 136 11.03 18.67 7.24
C ARG A 136 10.10 17.44 7.34
N TYR A 137 10.68 16.25 7.43
CA TYR A 137 9.90 15.01 7.59
C TYR A 137 9.13 14.99 8.92
N GLN A 138 9.78 15.41 10.01
CA GLN A 138 9.11 15.48 11.32
C GLN A 138 7.95 16.48 11.29
N LYS A 139 8.13 17.62 10.59
CA LYS A 139 7.05 18.61 10.44
C LYS A 139 5.85 18.05 9.71
N VAL A 140 6.06 17.33 8.58
CA VAL A 140 4.95 16.66 7.85
C VAL A 140 4.29 15.58 8.69
N ILE A 141 5.04 14.78 9.43
CA ILE A 141 4.46 13.82 10.39
C ILE A 141 3.53 14.54 11.37
N GLY A 142 3.92 15.71 11.88
CA GLY A 142 3.08 16.54 12.75
C GLY A 142 1.82 17.07 12.06
N GLN A 143 1.92 17.51 10.80
CA GLN A 143 0.77 17.96 10.00
C GLN A 143 -0.26 16.82 9.81
N LEU A 144 0.21 15.64 9.42
CA LEU A 144 -0.66 14.47 9.24
C LEU A 144 -1.29 14.00 10.55
N ARG A 145 -0.55 14.10 11.66
CA ARG A 145 -1.10 13.81 12.99
C ARG A 145 -2.18 14.82 13.39
N ASN A 146 -1.97 16.10 13.07
CA ASN A 146 -2.98 17.14 13.34
C ASN A 146 -4.27 16.87 12.57
N GLN A 147 -4.17 16.52 11.27
CA GLN A 147 -5.33 16.07 10.51
C GLN A 147 -6.07 14.94 11.25
N LEU A 148 -5.36 13.89 11.62
CA LEU A 148 -5.97 12.72 12.25
C LEU A 148 -6.60 13.04 13.62
N GLN A 149 -6.02 13.98 14.36
CA GLN A 149 -6.58 14.45 15.63
C GLN A 149 -7.94 15.12 15.45
N ASN A 150 -8.11 15.84 14.34
CA ASN A 150 -9.31 16.58 13.99
C ASN A 150 -10.19 15.81 12.97
N GLN A 151 -9.81 14.59 12.60
CA GLN A 151 -10.57 13.77 11.65
C GLN A 151 -12.01 13.61 12.10
N PRO A 152 -13.02 13.97 11.27
CA PRO A 152 -14.41 13.73 11.60
C PRO A 152 -14.67 12.27 11.91
N ARG A 153 -15.62 12.04 12.83
CA ARG A 153 -15.97 10.69 13.26
C ARG A 153 -17.45 10.42 13.12
N THR A 154 -17.78 9.18 12.93
CA THR A 154 -19.14 8.69 13.08
C THR A 154 -19.61 8.84 14.53
N PRO A 155 -20.90 8.81 14.83
CA PRO A 155 -21.41 8.81 16.21
C PRO A 155 -20.78 7.74 17.11
N SER A 156 -20.48 6.56 16.56
CA SER A 156 -19.80 5.48 17.27
C SER A 156 -18.27 5.64 17.39
N GLY A 157 -17.70 6.71 16.82
CA GLY A 157 -16.29 7.07 16.93
C GLY A 157 -15.38 6.59 15.80
N GLY A 158 -15.92 5.95 14.74
CA GLY A 158 -15.16 5.56 13.56
C GLY A 158 -14.69 6.77 12.75
N PHE A 159 -13.48 6.73 12.21
CA PHE A 159 -13.00 7.81 11.35
C PHE A 159 -13.77 7.86 10.03
N TRP A 160 -14.23 9.05 9.63
CA TRP A 160 -14.68 9.23 8.25
C TRP A 160 -13.52 9.01 7.30
N HIS A 161 -13.79 8.36 6.19
CA HIS A 161 -12.74 8.13 5.20
C HIS A 161 -12.24 9.45 4.58
N LYS A 162 -13.16 10.40 4.32
CA LYS A 162 -12.87 11.76 3.81
C LYS A 162 -14.01 12.69 4.22
N GLN A 163 -13.75 14.00 4.23
CA GLN A 163 -14.77 15.02 4.46
C GLN A 163 -15.99 14.89 3.54
N ILE A 164 -15.76 14.48 2.29
CA ILE A 164 -16.83 14.31 1.28
C ILE A 164 -17.65 13.01 1.46
N TYR A 165 -17.30 12.18 2.44
CA TYR A 165 -18.00 10.94 2.79
C TYR A 165 -18.44 10.96 4.27
N PRO A 166 -19.39 11.84 4.63
CA PRO A 166 -19.83 11.99 6.02
C PRO A 166 -20.41 10.67 6.55
N ASN A 167 -20.12 10.39 7.82
CA ASN A 167 -20.55 9.19 8.54
C ASN A 167 -20.08 7.85 7.95
N GLN A 168 -19.13 7.86 7.00
CA GLN A 168 -18.68 6.65 6.31
C GLN A 168 -17.32 6.20 6.81
N MET A 169 -17.25 5.00 7.36
CA MET A 169 -16.03 4.27 7.66
C MET A 169 -15.77 3.26 6.53
N TRP A 170 -14.62 3.39 5.85
CA TRP A 170 -14.21 2.45 4.81
C TRP A 170 -13.08 1.57 5.32
N ILE A 171 -13.10 0.31 4.95
CA ILE A 171 -12.15 -0.68 5.47
C ILE A 171 -10.71 -0.44 5.03
N ASP A 172 -10.51 0.07 3.82
CA ASP A 172 -9.21 0.50 3.33
C ASP A 172 -8.64 1.67 4.13
N GLY A 173 -9.49 2.52 4.71
CA GLY A 173 -9.09 3.59 5.62
C GLY A 173 -8.30 3.10 6.83
N LEU A 174 -8.54 1.88 7.31
CA LEU A 174 -7.76 1.32 8.40
C LEU A 174 -6.28 1.12 8.02
N TYR A 175 -6.01 0.62 6.80
CA TYR A 175 -4.63 0.51 6.35
C TYR A 175 -3.98 1.87 6.10
N MET A 176 -4.77 2.84 5.63
CA MET A 176 -4.27 4.19 5.39
C MET A 176 -3.87 4.89 6.69
N GLY A 177 -4.67 4.76 7.74
CA GLY A 177 -4.52 5.51 8.99
C GLY A 177 -3.80 4.78 10.11
N GLU A 178 -4.20 3.55 10.43
CA GLU A 178 -3.85 2.93 11.69
C GLU A 178 -2.35 2.58 11.85
N PRO A 179 -1.60 2.13 10.81
CA PRO A 179 -0.17 1.94 10.95
C PRO A 179 0.59 3.24 11.24
N PHE A 180 0.19 4.36 10.61
CA PHE A 180 0.76 5.68 10.89
C PHE A 180 0.42 6.13 12.31
N TYR A 181 -0.85 6.02 12.70
CA TYR A 181 -1.34 6.43 14.02
C TYR A 181 -0.65 5.64 15.14
N THR A 182 -0.48 4.33 14.94
CA THR A 182 0.19 3.47 15.93
C THR A 182 1.66 3.85 16.08
N GLN A 183 2.39 4.05 14.98
CA GLN A 183 3.77 4.52 15.04
C GLN A 183 3.88 5.85 15.77
N PHE A 184 3.00 6.81 15.42
CA PHE A 184 3.04 8.14 16.03
C PHE A 184 2.77 8.09 17.53
N THR A 185 1.68 7.43 17.94
CA THR A 185 1.29 7.40 19.36
C THR A 185 2.33 6.68 20.22
N VAL A 186 2.93 5.60 19.71
CA VAL A 186 4.00 4.90 20.44
C VAL A 186 5.27 5.73 20.54
N LYS A 187 5.67 6.38 19.43
CA LYS A 187 6.93 7.12 19.35
C LYS A 187 6.89 8.45 20.11
N TYR A 188 5.77 9.17 20.03
CA TYR A 188 5.69 10.56 20.49
C TYR A 188 4.67 10.81 21.60
N GLU A 189 3.67 9.92 21.80
CA GLU A 189 2.57 10.10 22.74
C GLU A 189 2.51 9.01 23.82
N LYS A 190 3.59 8.23 23.99
CA LYS A 190 3.69 7.14 25.02
C LYS A 190 2.55 6.12 24.94
N GLY A 191 1.99 5.89 23.75
CA GLY A 191 0.90 4.95 23.54
C GLY A 191 -0.50 5.44 23.95
N LYS A 192 -0.69 6.74 24.20
CA LYS A 192 -1.93 7.33 24.71
C LYS A 192 -3.19 6.95 23.93
N ASN A 193 -3.06 6.72 22.61
CA ASN A 193 -4.20 6.51 21.71
C ASN A 193 -4.37 5.05 21.25
N LEU A 194 -3.70 4.10 21.89
CA LEU A 194 -3.79 2.68 21.49
C LEU A 194 -5.20 2.09 21.63
N ASP A 195 -5.98 2.55 22.61
CA ASP A 195 -7.38 2.13 22.74
C ASP A 195 -8.27 2.67 21.64
N ASP A 196 -8.03 3.90 21.16
CA ASP A 196 -8.74 4.47 20.02
C ASP A 196 -8.42 3.70 18.73
N ILE A 197 -7.15 3.36 18.50
CA ILE A 197 -6.73 2.50 17.38
C ILE A 197 -7.44 1.15 17.44
N ALA A 198 -7.44 0.49 18.59
CA ALA A 198 -8.14 -0.78 18.77
C ALA A 198 -9.65 -0.64 18.53
N ARG A 199 -10.24 0.50 18.91
CA ARG A 199 -11.65 0.83 18.67
C ARG A 199 -12.00 0.87 17.19
N GLN A 200 -11.12 1.38 16.31
CA GLN A 200 -11.38 1.38 14.88
C GLN A 200 -11.55 -0.06 14.33
N PHE A 201 -10.72 -0.99 14.76
CA PHE A 201 -10.87 -2.40 14.40
C PHE A 201 -12.10 -3.06 15.04
N GLU A 202 -12.45 -2.69 16.26
CA GLU A 202 -13.66 -3.16 16.95
C GLU A 202 -14.94 -2.75 16.20
N LEU A 203 -14.98 -1.52 15.67
CA LEU A 203 -16.10 -1.05 14.85
C LEU A 203 -16.27 -1.89 13.57
N VAL A 204 -15.16 -2.31 12.95
CA VAL A 204 -15.24 -3.25 11.81
C VAL A 204 -15.91 -4.56 12.23
N GLN A 205 -15.49 -5.15 13.35
CA GLN A 205 -16.06 -6.40 13.84
C GLN A 205 -17.57 -6.28 14.13
N ASN A 206 -17.97 -5.15 14.67
CA ASN A 206 -19.36 -4.94 15.09
C ASN A 206 -20.31 -4.60 13.93
N HIS A 207 -19.79 -3.93 12.88
CA HIS A 207 -20.64 -3.31 11.86
C HIS A 207 -20.33 -3.71 10.43
N ILE A 208 -19.10 -4.16 10.12
CA ILE A 208 -18.65 -4.39 8.74
C ILE A 208 -18.44 -5.87 8.44
N VAL A 209 -18.22 -6.71 9.47
CA VAL A 209 -18.12 -8.17 9.29
C VAL A 209 -19.50 -8.75 8.95
N ASP A 210 -19.58 -9.46 7.81
CA ASP A 210 -20.74 -10.26 7.48
C ASP A 210 -20.78 -11.51 8.37
N LYS A 211 -21.85 -11.64 9.16
CA LYS A 211 -22.00 -12.74 10.13
C LYS A 211 -22.14 -14.12 9.49
N LYS A 212 -22.55 -14.17 8.22
CA LYS A 212 -22.74 -15.43 7.50
C LYS A 212 -21.43 -15.99 6.97
N THR A 213 -20.59 -15.14 6.39
CA THR A 213 -19.33 -15.51 5.74
C THR A 213 -18.11 -15.29 6.63
N GLY A 214 -18.20 -14.40 7.62
CA GLY A 214 -17.07 -13.91 8.41
C GLY A 214 -16.11 -13.02 7.62
N LEU A 215 -16.47 -12.66 6.38
CA LEU A 215 -15.73 -11.70 5.55
C LEU A 215 -16.19 -10.27 5.88
N VAL A 216 -15.54 -9.29 5.25
CA VAL A 216 -15.80 -7.86 5.51
C VAL A 216 -16.36 -7.19 4.25
N TYR A 217 -17.40 -6.38 4.43
CA TYR A 217 -17.85 -5.44 3.41
C TYR A 217 -16.83 -4.32 3.20
N GLN A 218 -16.94 -3.55 2.12
CA GLN A 218 -15.98 -2.46 1.86
C GLN A 218 -16.16 -1.28 2.83
N ALA A 219 -17.38 -0.94 3.19
CA ALA A 219 -17.65 0.24 4.00
C ALA A 219 -18.94 0.11 4.82
N TRP A 220 -19.04 1.03 5.77
CA TRP A 220 -20.21 1.21 6.62
C TRP A 220 -20.55 2.70 6.71
N ASP A 221 -21.78 3.05 6.38
CA ASP A 221 -22.37 4.35 6.64
C ASP A 221 -23.25 4.26 7.89
N GLU A 222 -22.80 4.83 9.00
CA GLU A 222 -23.54 4.78 10.25
C GLU A 222 -24.89 5.49 10.17
N SER A 223 -25.02 6.52 9.32
CA SER A 223 -26.29 7.22 9.08
C SER A 223 -27.27 6.39 8.26
N LYS A 224 -26.80 5.44 7.44
CA LYS A 224 -27.58 4.62 6.50
C LYS A 224 -28.28 5.46 5.40
N GLU A 225 -27.89 6.71 5.24
CA GLU A 225 -28.59 7.64 4.33
C GLU A 225 -28.07 7.54 2.90
N ILE A 226 -26.76 7.28 2.72
CA ILE A 226 -26.19 7.19 1.37
C ILE A 226 -26.85 6.08 0.56
N ALA A 227 -27.02 6.29 -0.74
CA ALA A 227 -27.77 5.39 -1.60
C ALA A 227 -27.21 3.96 -1.72
N TRP A 228 -25.89 3.77 -1.55
CA TRP A 228 -25.29 2.44 -1.58
C TRP A 228 -25.44 1.66 -0.27
N ALA A 229 -25.77 2.33 0.84
CA ALA A 229 -25.84 1.70 2.16
C ALA A 229 -27.11 0.86 2.33
N ASP A 230 -26.97 -0.33 2.85
CA ASP A 230 -28.09 -1.14 3.32
C ASP A 230 -28.86 -0.40 4.41
N LYS A 231 -30.17 -0.33 4.30
CA LYS A 231 -31.02 0.49 5.18
C LYS A 231 -31.16 -0.07 6.61
N GLN A 232 -30.80 -1.34 6.83
CA GLN A 232 -30.83 -1.97 8.16
C GLN A 232 -29.44 -1.95 8.81
N THR A 233 -28.41 -2.31 8.08
CA THR A 233 -27.05 -2.48 8.60
C THR A 233 -26.14 -1.28 8.36
N GLY A 234 -26.36 -0.52 7.29
CA GLY A 234 -25.46 0.55 6.81
C GLY A 234 -24.28 0.05 5.97
N THR A 235 -24.15 -1.25 5.77
CA THR A 235 -23.01 -1.82 5.02
C THR A 235 -23.13 -1.61 3.51
N SER A 236 -21.99 -1.58 2.82
CA SER A 236 -21.95 -1.62 1.35
C SER A 236 -22.40 -2.98 0.83
N PRO A 237 -22.91 -3.07 -0.45
CA PRO A 237 -23.61 -4.28 -0.90
C PRO A 237 -22.68 -5.46 -1.26
N THR A 238 -21.37 -5.24 -1.41
CA THR A 238 -20.45 -6.23 -1.98
C THR A 238 -19.26 -6.50 -1.07
N ILE A 239 -18.88 -7.75 -0.96
CA ILE A 239 -17.66 -8.21 -0.30
C ILE A 239 -16.52 -8.18 -1.33
N TRP A 240 -15.76 -7.10 -1.32
CA TRP A 240 -14.71 -6.84 -2.29
C TRP A 240 -13.37 -7.45 -1.84
N GLY A 241 -12.76 -8.29 -2.69
CA GLY A 241 -11.53 -9.01 -2.37
C GLY A 241 -10.36 -8.14 -1.94
N ARG A 242 -10.10 -7.04 -2.66
CA ARG A 242 -9.03 -6.09 -2.27
C ARG A 242 -9.35 -5.33 -0.98
N GLY A 243 -10.63 -5.12 -0.65
CA GLY A 243 -11.05 -4.57 0.64
C GLY A 243 -10.62 -5.48 1.79
N ILE A 244 -10.83 -6.80 1.66
CA ILE A 244 -10.34 -7.80 2.61
C ILE A 244 -8.81 -7.70 2.74
N GLY A 245 -8.11 -7.61 1.60
CA GLY A 245 -6.65 -7.44 1.57
C GLY A 245 -6.19 -6.23 2.38
N TRP A 246 -6.83 -5.07 2.20
CA TRP A 246 -6.51 -3.86 2.97
C TRP A 246 -6.72 -4.04 4.48
N TYR A 247 -7.83 -4.68 4.88
CA TYR A 247 -8.10 -4.95 6.28
C TYR A 247 -7.02 -5.85 6.91
N MET A 248 -6.62 -6.90 6.21
CA MET A 248 -5.59 -7.80 6.70
C MET A 248 -4.22 -7.12 6.78
N LEU A 249 -3.88 -6.27 5.80
CA LEU A 249 -2.68 -5.43 5.85
C LEU A 249 -2.72 -4.48 7.05
N ALA A 250 -3.86 -3.83 7.29
CA ALA A 250 -4.05 -2.95 8.44
C ALA A 250 -3.73 -3.66 9.75
N LEU A 251 -4.26 -4.87 9.95
CA LEU A 251 -4.02 -5.66 11.15
C LEU A 251 -2.54 -6.02 11.33
N VAL A 252 -1.90 -6.62 10.31
CA VAL A 252 -0.52 -7.09 10.45
C VAL A 252 0.49 -5.94 10.56
N GLU A 253 0.22 -4.78 9.95
CA GLU A 253 1.12 -3.64 10.02
C GLU A 253 0.91 -2.79 11.29
N THR A 254 -0.32 -2.65 11.76
CA THR A 254 -0.61 -2.05 13.06
C THR A 254 0.04 -2.87 14.19
N LEU A 255 -0.04 -4.20 14.13
CA LEU A 255 0.57 -5.10 15.11
C LEU A 255 2.10 -5.02 15.17
N ASP A 256 2.79 -4.52 14.13
CA ASP A 256 4.24 -4.28 14.18
C ASP A 256 4.62 -3.28 15.25
N TYR A 257 3.79 -2.27 15.49
CA TYR A 257 4.04 -1.18 16.42
C TYR A 257 3.22 -1.25 17.69
N PHE A 258 2.15 -2.03 17.71
CA PHE A 258 1.27 -2.15 18.87
C PHE A 258 1.98 -2.90 20.01
N PRO A 259 2.15 -2.32 21.21
CA PRO A 259 2.96 -2.91 22.28
C PRO A 259 2.48 -4.29 22.71
N LYS A 260 3.40 -5.22 22.93
CA LYS A 260 3.08 -6.59 23.37
C LYS A 260 2.36 -6.64 24.72
N SER A 261 2.63 -5.67 25.57
CA SER A 261 2.02 -5.56 26.92
C SER A 261 0.60 -5.00 26.90
N HIS A 262 0.14 -4.41 25.80
CA HIS A 262 -1.18 -3.78 25.76
C HIS A 262 -2.29 -4.84 25.65
N PRO A 263 -3.34 -4.80 26.49
CA PRO A 263 -4.37 -5.85 26.55
C PRO A 263 -5.12 -6.02 25.23
N LYS A 264 -5.38 -4.92 24.51
CA LYS A 264 -6.07 -4.94 23.20
C LYS A 264 -5.27 -5.62 22.09
N ARG A 265 -3.95 -5.85 22.26
CA ARG A 265 -3.16 -6.56 21.26
C ARG A 265 -3.69 -7.95 20.96
N LYS A 266 -4.10 -8.69 21.99
CA LYS A 266 -4.71 -10.03 21.81
C LYS A 266 -5.96 -9.98 20.97
N VAL A 267 -6.78 -8.95 21.15
CA VAL A 267 -8.02 -8.73 20.41
C VAL A 267 -7.72 -8.50 18.91
N LEU A 268 -6.71 -7.68 18.60
CA LEU A 268 -6.30 -7.47 17.19
C LEU A 268 -5.77 -8.76 16.56
N VAL A 269 -5.01 -9.56 17.29
CA VAL A 269 -4.54 -10.88 16.82
C VAL A 269 -5.72 -11.83 16.59
N GLU A 270 -6.73 -11.79 17.46
CA GLU A 270 -7.95 -12.59 17.28
C GLU A 270 -8.71 -12.18 16.03
N TYR A 271 -8.87 -10.88 15.77
CA TYR A 271 -9.50 -10.39 14.52
C TYR A 271 -8.75 -10.85 13.28
N LEU A 272 -7.40 -10.83 13.32
CA LEU A 272 -6.60 -11.38 12.22
C LEU A 272 -6.85 -12.89 12.02
N ASN A 273 -6.96 -13.67 13.11
CA ASN A 273 -7.27 -15.10 13.02
C ASN A 273 -8.65 -15.35 12.44
N GLN A 274 -9.66 -14.59 12.86
CA GLN A 274 -11.04 -14.71 12.38
C GLN A 274 -11.13 -14.44 10.88
N ILE A 275 -10.61 -13.30 10.40
CA ILE A 275 -10.65 -13.00 8.97
C ILE A 275 -9.77 -13.97 8.16
N SER A 276 -8.64 -14.41 8.67
CA SER A 276 -7.77 -15.36 7.98
C SER A 276 -8.45 -16.72 7.80
N LYS A 277 -9.17 -17.19 8.83
CA LYS A 277 -9.96 -18.43 8.74
C LYS A 277 -11.08 -18.31 7.72
N SER A 278 -11.77 -17.18 7.71
CA SER A 278 -12.89 -16.96 6.78
C SER A 278 -12.37 -16.86 5.35
N VAL A 279 -11.39 -16.02 5.07
CA VAL A 279 -10.89 -15.80 3.70
C VAL A 279 -10.24 -17.05 3.12
N ASP A 280 -9.63 -17.91 3.95
CA ASP A 280 -9.04 -19.18 3.49
C ASP A 280 -10.09 -20.15 2.90
N GLN A 281 -11.34 -20.05 3.34
CA GLN A 281 -12.45 -20.87 2.82
C GLN A 281 -12.95 -20.40 1.43
N TYR A 282 -12.67 -19.14 1.07
CA TYR A 282 -13.12 -18.51 -0.17
C TYR A 282 -12.03 -18.42 -1.25
N LYS A 283 -10.90 -19.10 -1.08
CA LYS A 283 -9.90 -19.18 -2.13
C LYS A 283 -10.36 -20.09 -3.27
N SER A 284 -9.94 -19.76 -4.47
CA SER A 284 -10.21 -20.54 -5.67
C SER A 284 -9.45 -21.87 -5.67
N GLN A 285 -9.67 -22.69 -6.70
CA GLN A 285 -8.90 -23.93 -6.92
C GLN A 285 -7.41 -23.67 -7.16
N SER A 286 -7.06 -22.53 -7.74
CA SER A 286 -5.65 -22.11 -7.91
C SER A 286 -5.00 -21.70 -6.58
N GLY A 287 -5.80 -21.43 -5.55
CA GLY A 287 -5.36 -20.91 -4.25
C GLY A 287 -5.29 -19.39 -4.19
N LEU A 288 -5.94 -18.68 -5.12
CA LEU A 288 -6.01 -17.22 -5.19
C LEU A 288 -7.43 -16.74 -4.84
N TRP A 289 -7.66 -15.43 -4.81
CA TRP A 289 -8.93 -14.85 -4.37
C TRP A 289 -9.58 -13.97 -5.44
N TYR A 290 -10.91 -14.03 -5.48
CA TYR A 290 -11.72 -13.35 -6.48
C TYR A 290 -11.94 -11.87 -6.18
N GLN A 291 -12.26 -11.09 -7.23
CA GLN A 291 -12.67 -9.68 -7.12
C GLN A 291 -13.89 -9.52 -6.21
N ILE A 292 -14.91 -10.36 -6.37
CA ILE A 292 -16.03 -10.55 -5.45
C ILE A 292 -15.76 -11.82 -4.67
N ALA A 293 -15.36 -11.66 -3.40
CA ALA A 293 -14.71 -12.75 -2.67
C ALA A 293 -15.65 -13.92 -2.31
N ASP A 294 -16.91 -13.64 -2.03
CA ASP A 294 -17.92 -14.61 -1.55
C ASP A 294 -18.78 -15.23 -2.65
N LYS A 295 -18.56 -14.86 -3.91
CA LYS A 295 -19.41 -15.26 -5.05
C LYS A 295 -18.57 -15.71 -6.25
N PRO A 296 -17.80 -16.80 -6.12
CA PRO A 296 -16.91 -17.27 -7.19
C PRO A 296 -17.69 -17.68 -8.47
N GLU A 297 -18.95 -18.04 -8.35
CA GLU A 297 -19.83 -18.47 -9.44
C GLU A 297 -20.37 -17.33 -10.31
N LEU A 298 -20.22 -16.08 -9.89
CA LEU A 298 -20.72 -14.96 -10.67
C LEU A 298 -20.08 -14.89 -12.05
N TYR A 299 -20.90 -14.74 -13.07
CA TYR A 299 -20.45 -14.51 -14.42
C TYR A 299 -19.50 -13.30 -14.46
N ARG A 300 -18.34 -13.44 -15.12
CA ARG A 300 -17.26 -12.45 -15.22
C ARG A 300 -16.50 -12.17 -13.92
N ASN A 301 -16.74 -12.89 -12.82
CA ASN A 301 -15.86 -12.78 -11.66
C ASN A 301 -14.50 -13.39 -11.99
N TYR A 302 -13.44 -12.82 -11.47
CA TYR A 302 -12.07 -13.21 -11.77
C TYR A 302 -11.20 -13.19 -10.53
N GLU A 303 -10.14 -13.99 -10.53
CA GLU A 303 -9.10 -13.93 -9.50
C GLU A 303 -8.35 -12.60 -9.60
N GLU A 304 -8.34 -11.82 -8.52
CA GLU A 304 -7.81 -10.46 -8.53
C GLU A 304 -6.40 -10.43 -7.91
N PRO A 305 -5.37 -10.04 -8.69
CA PRO A 305 -3.98 -10.16 -8.24
C PRO A 305 -3.64 -9.30 -7.04
N SER A 306 -4.15 -8.07 -6.92
CA SER A 306 -3.79 -7.23 -5.77
C SER A 306 -4.40 -7.75 -4.47
N ALA A 307 -5.63 -8.22 -4.47
CA ALA A 307 -6.27 -8.88 -3.33
C ALA A 307 -5.48 -10.12 -2.92
N SER A 308 -5.17 -10.97 -3.91
CA SER A 308 -4.41 -12.21 -3.67
C SER A 308 -3.03 -11.93 -3.07
N ALA A 309 -2.28 -10.97 -3.61
CA ALA A 309 -0.96 -10.63 -3.08
C ALA A 309 -1.01 -10.06 -1.65
N MET A 310 -2.03 -9.23 -1.32
CA MET A 310 -2.23 -8.71 0.02
C MET A 310 -2.53 -9.81 1.03
N ILE A 311 -3.40 -10.75 0.68
CA ILE A 311 -3.75 -11.89 1.55
C ILE A 311 -2.53 -12.80 1.74
N ILE A 312 -1.78 -13.10 0.66
CA ILE A 312 -0.53 -13.86 0.72
C ILE A 312 0.46 -13.21 1.70
N TYR A 313 0.66 -11.90 1.59
CA TYR A 313 1.54 -11.17 2.49
C TYR A 313 1.07 -11.25 3.94
N ALA A 314 -0.22 -11.00 4.19
CA ALA A 314 -0.77 -11.04 5.55
C ALA A 314 -0.67 -12.43 6.18
N PHE A 315 -0.88 -13.49 5.42
CA PHE A 315 -0.71 -14.87 5.87
C PHE A 315 0.75 -15.17 6.22
N ALA A 316 1.67 -14.81 5.32
CA ALA A 316 3.10 -15.04 5.55
C ALA A 316 3.59 -14.30 6.79
N LYS A 317 3.33 -13.00 6.85
CA LYS A 317 3.73 -12.13 7.96
C LYS A 317 3.06 -12.52 9.29
N GLY A 318 1.76 -12.79 9.25
CA GLY A 318 1.02 -13.22 10.43
C GLY A 318 1.59 -14.52 11.03
N ALA A 319 1.98 -15.48 10.17
CA ALA A 319 2.61 -16.71 10.62
C ALA A 319 4.04 -16.49 11.14
N ASP A 320 4.86 -15.68 10.46
CA ASP A 320 6.24 -15.39 10.88
C ASP A 320 6.31 -14.60 12.20
N LYS A 321 5.30 -13.77 12.49
CA LYS A 321 5.17 -13.04 13.75
C LYS A 321 4.50 -13.85 14.86
N GLY A 322 4.03 -15.08 14.57
CA GLY A 322 3.31 -15.92 15.52
C GLY A 322 1.90 -15.44 15.84
N TYR A 323 1.30 -14.61 14.99
CA TYR A 323 -0.11 -14.19 15.11
C TYR A 323 -1.05 -15.24 14.52
N LEU A 324 -0.62 -15.92 13.49
CA LEU A 324 -1.31 -17.02 12.82
C LEU A 324 -0.55 -18.34 12.99
N SER A 325 -1.25 -19.46 12.80
CA SER A 325 -0.61 -20.78 12.71
C SER A 325 0.44 -20.83 11.58
N SER A 326 1.50 -21.59 11.77
CA SER A 326 2.54 -21.81 10.75
C SER A 326 2.00 -22.41 9.43
N SER A 327 0.83 -23.07 9.47
CA SER A 327 0.14 -23.55 8.27
C SER A 327 -0.19 -22.47 7.27
N TYR A 328 -0.47 -21.24 7.73
CA TYR A 328 -0.71 -20.09 6.85
C TYR A 328 0.52 -19.68 6.05
N LYS A 329 1.72 -19.88 6.59
CA LYS A 329 2.95 -19.65 5.80
C LYS A 329 3.07 -20.64 4.63
N ALA A 330 2.72 -21.90 4.85
CA ALA A 330 2.71 -22.91 3.79
C ALA A 330 1.63 -22.60 2.73
N ALA A 331 0.43 -22.18 3.17
CA ALA A 331 -0.62 -21.71 2.28
C ALA A 331 -0.18 -20.50 1.46
N ALA A 332 0.44 -19.49 2.10
CA ALA A 332 0.96 -18.31 1.42
C ALA A 332 2.00 -18.64 0.35
N LYS A 333 2.93 -19.57 0.62
CA LYS A 333 3.92 -20.04 -0.37
C LYS A 333 3.24 -20.67 -1.59
N LYS A 334 2.27 -21.56 -1.37
CA LYS A 334 1.52 -22.19 -2.46
C LYS A 334 0.76 -21.16 -3.30
N SER A 335 0.07 -20.25 -2.65
CA SER A 335 -0.66 -19.17 -3.33
C SER A 335 0.28 -18.21 -4.08
N PHE A 336 1.47 -17.93 -3.53
CA PHE A 336 2.49 -17.13 -4.20
C PHE A 336 2.99 -17.78 -5.48
N ASP A 337 3.26 -19.09 -5.47
CA ASP A 337 3.71 -19.82 -6.65
C ASP A 337 2.61 -19.84 -7.74
N SER A 338 1.31 -19.97 -7.35
CA SER A 338 0.17 -19.81 -8.26
C SER A 338 0.08 -18.39 -8.82
N PHE A 339 0.27 -17.38 -7.98
CA PHE A 339 0.29 -15.98 -8.38
C PHE A 339 1.34 -15.71 -9.46
N VAL A 340 2.57 -16.16 -9.22
CA VAL A 340 3.68 -16.00 -10.18
C VAL A 340 3.34 -16.66 -11.52
N LYS A 341 2.80 -17.87 -11.49
CA LYS A 341 2.42 -18.61 -12.71
C LYS A 341 1.34 -17.89 -13.51
N GLN A 342 0.38 -17.25 -12.85
CA GLN A 342 -0.81 -16.69 -13.50
C GLN A 342 -0.66 -15.21 -13.86
N PHE A 343 -0.06 -14.42 -12.98
CA PHE A 343 -0.09 -12.96 -13.08
C PHE A 343 1.27 -12.31 -13.32
N VAL A 344 2.37 -13.08 -13.27
CA VAL A 344 3.69 -12.50 -13.51
C VAL A 344 4.17 -12.82 -14.92
N LYS A 345 4.44 -11.77 -15.69
CA LYS A 345 5.11 -11.85 -16.98
C LYS A 345 6.49 -11.21 -16.89
N VAL A 346 7.50 -11.92 -17.33
CA VAL A 346 8.86 -11.38 -17.40
C VAL A 346 9.18 -11.10 -18.86
N ASP A 347 9.62 -9.90 -19.16
CA ASP A 347 9.98 -9.49 -20.51
C ASP A 347 11.45 -9.82 -20.86
N LYS A 348 11.87 -9.44 -22.08
CA LYS A 348 13.24 -9.72 -22.59
C LYS A 348 14.33 -8.98 -21.82
N LYS A 349 13.99 -7.90 -21.08
CA LYS A 349 14.92 -7.20 -20.18
C LYS A 349 14.96 -7.81 -18.78
N GLY A 350 14.25 -8.92 -18.55
CA GLY A 350 14.13 -9.54 -17.22
C GLY A 350 13.20 -8.78 -16.28
N GLU A 351 12.50 -7.74 -16.76
CA GLU A 351 11.59 -6.94 -15.96
C GLU A 351 10.31 -7.70 -15.65
N VAL A 352 9.90 -7.59 -14.40
CA VAL A 352 8.64 -8.15 -13.88
C VAL A 352 7.48 -7.24 -14.28
N ASN A 353 6.42 -7.84 -14.81
CA ASN A 353 5.14 -7.18 -15.07
C ASN A 353 4.04 -7.96 -14.36
N ILE A 354 3.13 -7.25 -13.69
CA ILE A 354 1.97 -7.82 -13.01
C ILE A 354 0.74 -7.57 -13.87
N LEU A 355 0.11 -8.65 -14.32
CA LEU A 355 -1.04 -8.60 -15.22
C LEU A 355 -2.35 -8.38 -14.44
N ASP A 356 -3.38 -7.92 -15.13
CA ASP A 356 -4.80 -7.94 -14.75
C ASP A 356 -5.16 -7.28 -13.42
N VAL A 357 -4.35 -6.33 -12.94
CA VAL A 357 -4.63 -5.59 -11.71
C VAL A 357 -5.89 -4.74 -11.90
N SER A 358 -6.91 -4.97 -11.08
CA SER A 358 -8.12 -4.14 -11.07
C SER A 358 -7.78 -2.66 -10.86
N SER A 359 -8.39 -1.79 -11.65
CA SER A 359 -8.26 -0.35 -11.48
C SER A 359 -8.85 0.13 -10.15
N ASN A 360 -8.75 1.42 -9.87
CA ASN A 360 -9.31 1.99 -8.65
C ASN A 360 -10.84 1.90 -8.66
N VAL A 361 -11.37 1.30 -7.62
CA VAL A 361 -12.80 1.23 -7.31
C VAL A 361 -13.06 1.95 -5.98
N GLY A 362 -14.31 2.26 -5.69
CA GLY A 362 -14.70 2.95 -4.47
C GLY A 362 -16.20 3.11 -4.40
N LEU A 363 -16.70 3.91 -3.47
CA LEU A 363 -18.14 4.10 -3.24
C LEU A 363 -18.53 5.58 -3.36
N GLY A 364 -19.77 5.87 -3.73
CA GLY A 364 -20.28 7.24 -3.82
C GLY A 364 -19.50 8.11 -4.82
N GLY A 365 -19.46 9.41 -4.58
CA GLY A 365 -18.74 10.37 -5.42
C GLY A 365 -19.47 10.74 -6.72
N LYS A 366 -18.73 11.36 -7.65
CA LYS A 366 -19.26 11.77 -8.97
C LYS A 366 -18.31 11.28 -10.06
N PRO A 367 -18.74 10.40 -11.04
CA PRO A 367 -20.06 9.75 -11.07
C PRO A 367 -20.30 8.87 -9.83
N PHE A 368 -21.56 8.64 -9.49
CA PHE A 368 -21.92 7.84 -8.32
C PHE A 368 -21.53 6.37 -8.53
N ARG A 369 -20.82 5.82 -7.57
CA ARG A 369 -20.36 4.42 -7.53
C ARG A 369 -21.23 3.69 -6.52
N ASP A 370 -22.07 2.80 -7.01
CA ASP A 370 -23.10 2.14 -6.22
C ASP A 370 -22.60 0.96 -5.38
N GLY A 371 -21.38 0.48 -5.65
CA GLY A 371 -20.75 -0.62 -4.94
C GLY A 371 -21.39 -1.98 -5.19
N THR A 372 -22.24 -2.13 -6.22
CA THR A 372 -22.84 -3.41 -6.61
C THR A 372 -21.79 -4.38 -7.17
N ASN A 373 -22.14 -5.67 -7.23
CA ASN A 373 -21.27 -6.66 -7.87
C ASN A 373 -20.95 -6.26 -9.31
N ASP A 374 -21.94 -5.78 -10.08
CA ASP A 374 -21.75 -5.37 -11.46
C ASP A 374 -20.77 -4.21 -11.60
N TYR A 375 -20.84 -3.23 -10.70
CA TYR A 375 -19.87 -2.13 -10.64
C TYR A 375 -18.43 -2.66 -10.50
N TYR A 376 -18.17 -3.61 -9.59
CA TYR A 376 -16.81 -4.15 -9.40
C TYR A 376 -16.37 -5.03 -10.57
N LEU A 377 -17.28 -5.81 -11.17
CA LEU A 377 -16.96 -6.70 -12.27
C LEU A 377 -16.76 -5.98 -13.62
N THR A 378 -17.24 -4.74 -13.72
CA THR A 378 -17.02 -3.88 -14.90
C THR A 378 -15.78 -2.98 -14.76
N ALA A 379 -15.12 -2.98 -13.60
CA ALA A 379 -13.87 -2.26 -13.40
C ALA A 379 -12.79 -2.76 -14.38
N LYS A 380 -12.15 -1.82 -15.07
CA LYS A 380 -11.04 -2.16 -15.99
C LYS A 380 -9.87 -2.76 -15.22
N THR A 381 -9.19 -3.71 -15.82
CA THR A 381 -7.89 -4.18 -15.37
C THR A 381 -6.76 -3.49 -16.14
N LYS A 382 -5.57 -3.49 -15.57
CA LYS A 382 -4.37 -2.96 -16.21
C LYS A 382 -3.12 -3.75 -15.81
N GLU A 383 -2.15 -3.75 -16.68
CA GLU A 383 -0.81 -4.21 -16.35
C GLU A 383 -0.10 -3.19 -15.45
N ASN A 384 0.68 -3.68 -14.49
CA ASN A 384 1.53 -2.87 -13.62
C ASN A 384 0.79 -1.83 -12.75
N GLY A 385 -0.45 -2.12 -12.36
CA GLY A 385 -1.12 -1.29 -11.37
C GLY A 385 -0.31 -1.20 -10.07
N ALA A 386 -0.12 0.02 -9.53
CA ALA A 386 0.72 0.26 -8.37
C ALA A 386 0.34 -0.58 -7.14
N VAL A 387 -0.96 -0.83 -6.94
CA VAL A 387 -1.44 -1.68 -5.84
C VAL A 387 -0.99 -3.14 -6.03
N GLY A 388 -1.05 -3.66 -7.25
CA GLY A 388 -0.55 -5.00 -7.58
C GLY A 388 0.96 -5.12 -7.36
N PHE A 389 1.74 -4.15 -7.84
CA PHE A 389 3.18 -4.12 -7.61
C PHE A 389 3.54 -4.07 -6.13
N GLY A 390 2.93 -3.13 -5.38
CA GLY A 390 3.24 -2.96 -3.97
C GLY A 390 2.91 -4.21 -3.15
N ALA A 391 1.74 -4.79 -3.36
CA ALA A 391 1.30 -5.98 -2.66
C ALA A 391 2.17 -7.20 -3.01
N PHE A 392 2.50 -7.41 -4.31
CA PHE A 392 3.39 -8.49 -4.73
C PHE A 392 4.80 -8.35 -4.17
N LEU A 393 5.34 -7.12 -4.19
CA LEU A 393 6.66 -6.83 -3.61
C LEU A 393 6.70 -7.18 -2.11
N LEU A 394 5.70 -6.77 -1.35
CA LEU A 394 5.60 -7.11 0.08
C LEU A 394 5.51 -8.62 0.30
N ALA A 395 4.67 -9.33 -0.47
CA ALA A 395 4.54 -10.78 -0.37
C ALA A 395 5.85 -11.50 -0.71
N ALA A 396 6.54 -11.06 -1.77
CA ALA A 396 7.84 -11.62 -2.17
C ALA A 396 8.92 -11.42 -1.10
N ILE A 397 8.97 -10.24 -0.47
CA ILE A 397 9.91 -9.93 0.61
C ILE A 397 9.66 -10.85 1.81
N GLU A 398 8.41 -10.95 2.26
CA GLU A 398 8.03 -11.71 3.45
C GLU A 398 8.28 -13.21 3.28
N LEU A 399 8.04 -13.74 2.09
CA LEU A 399 8.33 -15.14 1.75
C LEU A 399 9.79 -15.40 1.40
N ASN A 400 10.63 -14.38 1.37
CA ASN A 400 12.04 -14.45 0.97
C ASN A 400 12.24 -15.04 -0.44
N LYS A 401 11.33 -14.71 -1.37
CA LYS A 401 11.29 -15.16 -2.76
C LYS A 401 11.97 -14.17 -3.72
#